data_b97f10af81eb31b39f1d85d7a9be152b
#
_entry.id   b97f10af81eb31b39f1d85d7a9be152b
#
_cell.length_a   1.000
_cell.length_b   1.000
_cell.length_c   1.000
_cell.angle_alpha   90.00
_cell.angle_beta   90.00
_cell.angle_gamma   90.00
#
_symmetry.space_group_name_H-M   'P 1'
#
loop_
_entity.id
_entity.type
_entity.pdbx_description
1 polymer ?
#
loop_
_entity_poly.entity_id
_entity_poly.type
_entity_poly.pdbx_seq_one_letter_code
_entity_poly.pdbx_strand_id
1 'polypeptide(L)'
;MADSEVAEIPAPVRIRRKVRKPKERSGSGSGRSKHHSHGRKKARALAVFVVVWAVVLSAAAVWLRSKSPDANDATSVVDARTVGGQAMEDSRLLQDQLENCSQRLAQFLSASDIGGRTPHVLRAKEILPAMAAALKYEPIFRSEAKLSWLFFQVIHTPAGRAIETICKNDIDGKQIETVFFEEEGEWKIDWHDFTRAGSEPWPQFVSGRGKGEGEFRLLARERIGANGRDPEFISLVLYTAKPGHPGEAVSPSPEIRVLRSSEMGRAIEEAFASRAKDLGPFGSGVVKYDPDEMIRLHVWVTREGEEERVFKIDQLKATHWMELPPVE
;
A
#
# COMPACT_ATOMS: atom_id res chain seq x y z
N MET A 1 1.08 32.81 48.49
CA MET A 1 2.51 32.90 48.10
C MET A 1 2.93 31.45 47.83
N ALA A 2 2.96 31.08 46.58
CA ALA A 2 3.48 29.78 46.12
C ALA A 2 4.35 30.09 44.89
N ASP A 3 5.65 29.85 45.06
CA ASP A 3 6.66 30.10 44.07
C ASP A 3 6.49 29.11 42.88
N SER A 4 6.43 29.69 41.69
CA SER A 4 6.41 28.94 40.42
C SER A 4 7.84 28.65 40.00
N GLU A 5 8.26 27.43 40.11
CA GLU A 5 9.55 26.92 39.61
C GLU A 5 9.51 26.83 38.09
N VAL A 6 10.26 27.70 37.44
CA VAL A 6 10.42 27.73 35.99
C VAL A 6 11.45 26.68 35.59
N ALA A 7 11.01 25.62 34.88
CA ALA A 7 11.91 24.61 34.34
C ALA A 7 12.77 25.16 33.19
N GLU A 8 14.08 25.10 33.38
CA GLU A 8 15.13 25.52 32.46
C GLU A 8 15.23 24.57 31.28
N ILE A 9 15.08 25.09 30.05
CA ILE A 9 15.18 24.34 28.80
C ILE A 9 16.66 24.17 28.44
N PRO A 10 17.19 22.95 28.26
CA PRO A 10 18.59 22.74 27.88
C PRO A 10 18.89 23.20 26.45
N ALA A 11 20.00 23.90 26.28
CA ALA A 11 20.49 24.46 25.03
C ALA A 11 20.90 23.37 24.00
N PRO A 12 20.74 23.62 22.69
CA PRO A 12 21.04 22.64 21.64
C PRO A 12 22.55 22.39 21.48
N VAL A 13 22.90 21.10 21.42
CA VAL A 13 24.27 20.63 21.20
C VAL A 13 24.71 20.92 19.76
N ARG A 14 25.72 21.76 19.58
CA ARG A 14 26.35 22.06 18.30
C ARG A 14 27.30 20.95 17.88
N ILE A 15 26.93 20.16 16.86
CA ILE A 15 27.80 19.19 16.21
C ILE A 15 28.75 19.90 15.25
N ARG A 16 30.05 19.95 15.57
CA ARG A 16 31.12 20.47 14.69
C ARG A 16 31.43 19.46 13.59
N ARG A 17 31.05 19.75 12.34
CA ARG A 17 31.54 19.04 11.15
C ARG A 17 32.98 19.46 10.85
N LYS A 18 33.93 18.51 10.90
CA LYS A 18 35.31 18.64 10.41
C LYS A 18 35.31 18.71 8.88
N VAL A 19 35.62 19.88 8.34
CA VAL A 19 35.88 20.06 6.91
C VAL A 19 37.33 19.59 6.63
N ARG A 20 37.50 18.59 5.78
CA ARG A 20 38.80 18.15 5.28
C ARG A 20 39.22 19.06 4.13
N LYS A 21 40.37 19.72 4.28
CA LYS A 21 41.04 20.55 3.25
C LYS A 21 41.60 19.64 2.14
N PRO A 22 41.53 20.05 0.86
CA PRO A 22 42.20 19.38 -0.24
C PRO A 22 43.72 19.63 -0.17
N LYS A 23 44.48 18.60 -0.46
CA LYS A 23 45.96 18.61 -0.50
C LYS A 23 46.41 18.98 -1.91
N GLU A 24 46.94 20.19 -2.09
CA GLU A 24 47.65 20.58 -3.30
C GLU A 24 48.91 19.74 -3.46
N ARG A 25 49.10 19.17 -4.64
CA ARG A 25 50.39 18.62 -5.09
C ARG A 25 50.88 19.44 -6.27
N SER A 26 51.84 20.28 -6.00
CA SER A 26 52.75 20.84 -6.98
C SER A 26 53.88 19.81 -7.24
N GLY A 27 54.22 19.58 -8.49
CA GLY A 27 55.36 18.76 -8.85
C GLY A 27 55.63 18.88 -10.34
N SER A 28 56.45 19.82 -10.72
CA SER A 28 57.03 19.95 -12.03
C SER A 28 58.10 18.87 -12.25
N GLY A 29 58.11 18.27 -13.46
CA GLY A 29 59.16 17.31 -13.88
C GLY A 29 59.13 17.09 -15.35
N SER A 30 60.00 17.80 -16.08
CA SER A 30 60.34 17.62 -17.50
C SER A 30 61.02 16.28 -17.72
N GLY A 31 60.74 15.60 -18.81
CA GLY A 31 61.55 14.46 -19.22
C GLY A 31 61.05 13.61 -20.36
N ARG A 32 61.50 13.93 -21.57
CA ARG A 32 61.81 13.04 -22.71
C ARG A 32 60.86 11.97 -23.18
N SER A 33 60.44 12.18 -24.44
CA SER A 33 59.89 11.25 -25.38
C SER A 33 60.63 9.89 -25.47
N LYS A 34 59.88 8.79 -25.38
CA LYS A 34 60.19 7.50 -26.03
C LYS A 34 58.91 6.96 -26.70
N HIS A 35 58.85 7.07 -28.00
CA HIS A 35 57.98 6.27 -28.84
C HIS A 35 58.27 4.80 -28.62
N HIS A 36 57.33 4.00 -28.10
CA HIS A 36 57.32 2.56 -28.28
C HIS A 36 55.86 2.02 -28.30
N SER A 37 55.49 1.57 -29.49
CA SER A 37 54.57 0.48 -29.85
C SER A 37 53.64 -0.10 -28.74
N HIS A 38 52.61 0.63 -28.36
CA HIS A 38 51.54 0.11 -27.45
C HIS A 38 50.22 -0.25 -28.18
N GLY A 39 50.18 -0.13 -29.53
CA GLY A 39 48.92 -0.36 -30.28
C GLY A 39 48.50 -1.85 -30.38
N ARG A 40 49.45 -2.78 -30.45
CA ARG A 40 49.11 -4.20 -30.64
C ARG A 40 48.59 -4.93 -29.40
N LYS A 41 48.97 -4.50 -28.20
CA LYS A 41 48.48 -5.13 -26.95
C LYS A 41 47.05 -4.70 -26.63
N LYS A 42 46.67 -3.46 -26.92
CA LYS A 42 45.29 -2.95 -26.69
C LYS A 42 44.27 -3.59 -27.64
N ALA A 43 44.64 -3.81 -28.91
CA ALA A 43 43.79 -4.48 -29.89
C ALA A 43 43.52 -5.96 -29.54
N ARG A 44 44.51 -6.67 -28.99
CA ARG A 44 44.32 -8.06 -28.53
C ARG A 44 43.43 -8.13 -27.26
N ALA A 45 43.57 -7.20 -26.32
CA ALA A 45 42.72 -7.14 -25.12
C ALA A 45 41.27 -6.83 -25.50
N LEU A 46 41.04 -5.95 -26.47
CA LEU A 46 39.70 -5.62 -26.93
C LEU A 46 39.05 -6.80 -27.68
N ALA A 47 39.80 -7.51 -28.49
CA ALA A 47 39.33 -8.71 -29.20
C ALA A 47 38.95 -9.82 -28.22
N VAL A 48 39.76 -10.07 -27.18
CA VAL A 48 39.43 -11.05 -26.10
C VAL A 48 38.18 -10.64 -25.37
N PHE A 49 38.03 -9.36 -25.05
CA PHE A 49 36.83 -8.84 -24.37
C PHE A 49 35.56 -9.07 -25.19
N VAL A 50 35.58 -8.76 -26.48
CA VAL A 50 34.44 -8.98 -27.40
C VAL A 50 34.10 -10.47 -27.53
N VAL A 51 35.07 -11.35 -27.60
CA VAL A 51 34.85 -12.81 -27.67
C VAL A 51 34.23 -13.32 -26.36
N VAL A 52 34.73 -12.89 -25.22
CA VAL A 52 34.15 -13.28 -23.90
C VAL A 52 32.69 -12.82 -23.80
N TRP A 53 32.39 -11.58 -24.20
CA TRP A 53 31.00 -11.07 -24.18
C TRP A 53 30.11 -11.82 -25.17
N ALA A 54 30.59 -12.16 -26.35
CA ALA A 54 29.83 -12.96 -27.29
C ALA A 54 29.50 -14.36 -26.77
N VAL A 55 30.45 -15.01 -26.06
CA VAL A 55 30.20 -16.29 -25.39
C VAL A 55 29.18 -16.15 -24.24
N VAL A 56 29.28 -15.11 -23.42
CA VAL A 56 28.32 -14.86 -22.32
C VAL A 56 26.91 -14.60 -22.88
N LEU A 57 26.79 -13.79 -23.91
CA LEU A 57 25.49 -13.52 -24.59
C LEU A 57 24.91 -14.75 -25.24
N SER A 58 25.77 -15.60 -25.87
CA SER A 58 25.32 -16.86 -26.46
C SER A 58 24.85 -17.86 -25.38
N ALA A 59 25.58 -17.97 -24.27
CA ALA A 59 25.20 -18.81 -23.16
C ALA A 59 23.89 -18.32 -22.50
N ALA A 60 23.71 -17.00 -22.34
CA ALA A 60 22.48 -16.41 -21.86
C ALA A 60 21.30 -16.66 -22.81
N ALA A 61 21.50 -16.57 -24.12
CA ALA A 61 20.47 -16.88 -25.12
C ALA A 61 20.06 -18.37 -25.11
N VAL A 62 21.04 -19.28 -24.97
CA VAL A 62 20.77 -20.72 -24.82
C VAL A 62 20.04 -21.01 -23.51
N TRP A 63 20.44 -20.39 -22.40
CA TRP A 63 19.79 -20.53 -21.10
C TRP A 63 18.35 -19.99 -21.10
N LEU A 64 18.11 -18.84 -21.75
CA LEU A 64 16.77 -18.30 -21.96
C LEU A 64 15.91 -19.23 -22.85
N ARG A 65 16.51 -19.83 -23.89
CA ARG A 65 15.80 -20.82 -24.72
C ARG A 65 15.49 -22.13 -24.01
N SER A 66 16.40 -22.60 -23.14
CA SER A 66 16.17 -23.83 -22.36
C SER A 66 15.16 -23.67 -21.22
N LYS A 67 14.83 -22.42 -20.84
CA LYS A 67 13.75 -22.09 -19.91
C LYS A 67 12.43 -21.70 -20.58
N SER A 68 12.38 -21.67 -21.93
CA SER A 68 11.11 -21.53 -22.63
C SER A 68 10.33 -22.82 -22.46
N PRO A 69 9.15 -22.82 -21.86
CA PRO A 69 8.31 -24.02 -21.79
C PRO A 69 8.00 -24.48 -23.22
N ASP A 70 7.98 -25.79 -23.38
CA ASP A 70 7.71 -26.46 -24.67
C ASP A 70 6.48 -25.87 -25.34
N ALA A 71 6.60 -25.53 -26.63
CA ALA A 71 5.59 -24.88 -27.47
C ALA A 71 4.40 -25.80 -27.83
N ASN A 72 4.03 -26.75 -26.98
CA ASN A 72 2.95 -27.70 -27.24
C ASN A 72 1.66 -27.44 -26.45
N ASP A 73 1.59 -26.36 -25.65
CA ASP A 73 0.32 -25.99 -25.00
C ASP A 73 -0.41 -24.92 -25.81
N ALA A 74 -1.28 -25.38 -26.72
CA ALA A 74 -2.20 -24.49 -27.45
C ALA A 74 -3.09 -23.65 -26.51
N THR A 75 -3.28 -24.07 -25.27
CA THR A 75 -3.97 -23.36 -24.20
C THR A 75 -3.20 -22.11 -23.74
N SER A 76 -1.86 -22.15 -23.68
CA SER A 76 -1.03 -21.03 -23.22
C SER A 76 -1.00 -19.84 -24.20
N VAL A 77 -1.23 -20.09 -25.49
CA VAL A 77 -1.25 -19.02 -26.51
C VAL A 77 -2.54 -18.21 -26.47
N VAL A 78 -3.67 -18.85 -26.10
CA VAL A 78 -4.96 -18.17 -25.91
C VAL A 78 -4.88 -17.25 -24.70
N ASP A 79 -4.33 -17.74 -23.57
CA ASP A 79 -4.18 -16.97 -22.35
C ASP A 79 -3.26 -15.76 -22.51
N ALA A 80 -2.12 -15.92 -23.20
CA ALA A 80 -1.18 -14.82 -23.44
C ALA A 80 -1.78 -13.71 -24.32
N ARG A 81 -2.62 -14.05 -25.31
CA ARG A 81 -3.32 -13.06 -26.14
C ARG A 81 -4.42 -12.33 -25.35
N THR A 82 -5.12 -13.05 -24.51
CA THR A 82 -6.19 -12.50 -23.65
C THR A 82 -5.59 -11.54 -22.62
N VAL A 83 -4.52 -11.95 -21.93
CA VAL A 83 -3.79 -11.11 -20.95
C VAL A 83 -3.21 -9.85 -21.62
N GLY A 84 -2.63 -9.97 -22.82
CA GLY A 84 -2.12 -8.82 -23.56
C GLY A 84 -3.24 -7.86 -24.01
N GLY A 85 -4.39 -8.38 -24.39
CA GLY A 85 -5.58 -7.58 -24.73
C GLY A 85 -6.11 -6.81 -23.54
N GLN A 86 -6.28 -7.48 -22.42
CA GLN A 86 -6.77 -6.90 -21.16
C GLN A 86 -5.85 -5.79 -20.62
N ALA A 87 -4.54 -6.03 -20.61
CA ALA A 87 -3.57 -5.02 -20.17
C ALA A 87 -3.59 -3.76 -21.07
N MET A 88 -3.86 -3.91 -22.36
CA MET A 88 -4.00 -2.76 -23.26
C MET A 88 -5.31 -2.00 -23.03
N GLU A 89 -6.40 -2.69 -22.76
CA GLU A 89 -7.69 -2.07 -22.38
C GLU A 89 -7.59 -1.33 -21.05
N ASP A 90 -6.96 -1.93 -20.06
CA ASP A 90 -6.73 -1.29 -18.75
C ASP A 90 -5.85 -0.04 -18.89
N SER A 91 -4.81 -0.09 -19.72
CA SER A 91 -3.96 1.07 -20.00
C SER A 91 -4.73 2.22 -20.66
N ARG A 92 -5.64 1.90 -21.60
CA ARG A 92 -6.51 2.92 -22.22
C ARG A 92 -7.48 3.50 -21.21
N LEU A 93 -8.12 2.65 -20.41
CA LEU A 93 -9.03 3.08 -19.35
C LEU A 93 -8.34 4.08 -18.40
N LEU A 94 -7.14 3.75 -17.94
CA LEU A 94 -6.37 4.66 -17.09
C LEU A 94 -6.05 5.97 -17.79
N GLN A 95 -5.59 5.92 -19.05
CA GLN A 95 -5.29 7.12 -19.81
C GLN A 95 -6.52 8.04 -19.95
N ASP A 96 -7.71 7.46 -20.16
CA ASP A 96 -8.94 8.20 -20.38
C ASP A 96 -9.55 8.72 -19.07
N GLN A 97 -9.35 8.03 -17.93
CA GLN A 97 -10.11 8.30 -16.71
C GLN A 97 -9.31 8.88 -15.54
N LEU A 98 -7.97 8.83 -15.55
CA LEU A 98 -7.19 9.33 -14.42
C LEU A 98 -7.43 10.81 -14.11
N GLU A 99 -7.58 11.64 -15.14
CA GLU A 99 -7.88 13.06 -14.94
C GLU A 99 -9.26 13.25 -14.29
N ASN A 100 -10.28 12.50 -14.73
CA ASN A 100 -11.61 12.52 -14.13
C ASN A 100 -11.59 12.09 -12.67
N CYS A 101 -10.84 11.02 -12.34
CA CYS A 101 -10.63 10.56 -10.96
C CYS A 101 -9.94 11.64 -10.11
N SER A 102 -8.92 12.31 -10.67
CA SER A 102 -8.22 13.40 -9.98
C SER A 102 -9.13 14.57 -9.63
N GLN A 103 -9.90 15.04 -10.61
CA GLN A 103 -10.84 16.13 -10.43
C GLN A 103 -11.94 15.75 -9.42
N ARG A 104 -12.46 14.52 -9.50
CA ARG A 104 -13.45 14.00 -8.56
C ARG A 104 -12.92 13.97 -7.12
N LEU A 105 -11.71 13.46 -6.91
CA LEU A 105 -11.08 13.46 -5.61
C LEU A 105 -10.82 14.87 -5.08
N ALA A 106 -10.33 15.77 -5.91
CA ALA A 106 -10.10 17.16 -5.53
C ALA A 106 -11.41 17.88 -5.12
N GLN A 107 -12.49 17.67 -5.86
CA GLN A 107 -13.82 18.20 -5.54
C GLN A 107 -14.35 17.62 -4.21
N PHE A 108 -14.24 16.31 -4.03
CA PHE A 108 -14.62 15.65 -2.77
C PHE A 108 -13.85 16.21 -1.57
N LEU A 109 -12.53 16.39 -1.68
CA LEU A 109 -11.69 16.91 -0.60
C LEU A 109 -11.97 18.39 -0.30
N SER A 110 -12.32 19.18 -1.31
CA SER A 110 -12.61 20.62 -1.16
C SER A 110 -14.01 20.91 -0.63
N ALA A 111 -14.91 19.93 -0.68
CA ALA A 111 -16.27 20.10 -0.19
C ALA A 111 -16.31 20.29 1.33
N SER A 112 -17.09 21.28 1.78
CA SER A 112 -17.19 21.70 3.19
C SER A 112 -18.17 20.90 4.03
N ASP A 113 -19.04 20.13 3.38
CA ASP A 113 -20.15 19.40 4.02
C ASP A 113 -20.46 18.09 3.30
N ILE A 114 -21.33 17.28 3.89
CA ILE A 114 -21.76 15.99 3.32
C ILE A 114 -22.44 16.20 1.98
N GLY A 115 -23.29 17.21 1.86
CA GLY A 115 -24.04 17.48 0.62
C GLY A 115 -23.11 17.69 -0.57
N GLY A 116 -22.03 18.45 -0.37
CA GLY A 116 -21.00 18.66 -1.38
C GLY A 116 -20.14 17.42 -1.67
N ARG A 117 -19.99 16.49 -0.72
CA ARG A 117 -19.24 15.23 -0.90
C ARG A 117 -20.04 14.12 -1.55
N THR A 118 -21.34 14.06 -1.24
CA THR A 118 -22.26 13.00 -1.68
C THR A 118 -22.23 12.72 -3.19
N PRO A 119 -22.19 13.73 -4.10
CA PRO A 119 -22.17 13.47 -5.54
C PRO A 119 -20.93 12.70 -6.04
N HIS A 120 -19.86 12.67 -5.23
CA HIS A 120 -18.58 12.06 -5.61
C HIS A 120 -18.41 10.62 -5.08
N VAL A 121 -19.38 10.14 -4.30
CA VAL A 121 -19.32 8.86 -3.59
C VAL A 121 -20.15 7.80 -4.30
N LEU A 122 -19.62 6.58 -4.38
CA LEU A 122 -20.31 5.40 -4.88
C LEU A 122 -21.55 5.11 -4.01
N ARG A 123 -22.67 4.77 -4.61
CA ARG A 123 -23.93 4.42 -3.92
C ARG A 123 -24.30 5.45 -2.85
N ALA A 124 -24.23 6.71 -3.23
CA ALA A 124 -24.37 7.87 -2.34
C ALA A 124 -25.60 7.80 -1.41
N LYS A 125 -26.75 7.31 -1.92
CA LYS A 125 -28.01 7.20 -1.13
C LYS A 125 -27.88 6.20 0.02
N GLU A 126 -27.16 5.08 -0.20
CA GLU A 126 -26.94 4.03 0.79
C GLU A 126 -25.87 4.44 1.81
N ILE A 127 -24.84 5.16 1.34
CA ILE A 127 -23.69 5.57 2.15
C ILE A 127 -23.95 6.80 3.01
N LEU A 128 -24.90 7.65 2.64
CA LEU A 128 -25.20 8.90 3.36
C LEU A 128 -25.41 8.72 4.89
N PRO A 129 -26.14 7.71 5.39
CA PRO A 129 -26.27 7.48 6.83
C PRO A 129 -24.92 7.18 7.52
N ALA A 130 -24.04 6.41 6.84
CA ALA A 130 -22.70 6.09 7.37
C ALA A 130 -21.80 7.34 7.37
N MET A 131 -21.83 8.17 6.32
CA MET A 131 -21.14 9.46 6.28
C MET A 131 -21.59 10.37 7.43
N ALA A 132 -22.90 10.46 7.67
CA ALA A 132 -23.46 11.26 8.76
C ALA A 132 -23.06 10.74 10.15
N ALA A 133 -23.01 9.42 10.31
CA ALA A 133 -22.55 8.79 11.56
C ALA A 133 -21.07 9.05 11.85
N ALA A 134 -20.21 8.99 10.83
CA ALA A 134 -18.78 9.22 10.95
C ALA A 134 -18.45 10.65 11.39
N LEU A 135 -19.27 11.64 11.04
CA LEU A 135 -19.09 13.04 11.47
C LEU A 135 -19.14 13.25 12.99
N LYS A 136 -19.73 12.32 13.73
CA LYS A 136 -19.74 12.38 15.20
C LYS A 136 -18.32 12.24 15.78
N TYR A 137 -17.44 11.61 15.03
CA TYR A 137 -16.09 11.27 15.47
C TYR A 137 -15.02 12.04 14.70
N GLU A 138 -15.24 12.23 13.41
CA GLU A 138 -14.30 12.91 12.53
C GLU A 138 -15.02 14.03 11.76
N PRO A 139 -14.86 15.29 12.20
CA PRO A 139 -15.44 16.42 11.50
C PRO A 139 -14.84 16.53 10.08
N ILE A 140 -15.64 17.01 9.14
CA ILE A 140 -15.18 17.25 7.78
C ILE A 140 -14.16 18.39 7.79
N PHE A 141 -12.93 18.07 7.47
CA PHE A 141 -11.92 19.07 7.16
C PHE A 141 -11.88 19.31 5.67
N ARG A 142 -12.16 20.55 5.27
CA ARG A 142 -11.92 21.01 3.91
C ARG A 142 -10.41 21.02 3.68
N SER A 143 -9.96 20.39 2.63
CA SER A 143 -8.56 20.38 2.22
C SER A 143 -8.45 20.95 0.81
N GLU A 144 -7.63 21.97 0.66
CA GLU A 144 -7.12 22.30 -0.67
C GLU A 144 -6.20 21.17 -1.10
N ALA A 145 -6.43 20.62 -2.30
CA ALA A 145 -5.69 19.49 -2.80
C ALA A 145 -5.02 19.85 -4.12
N LYS A 146 -3.71 19.75 -4.13
CA LYS A 146 -2.91 19.66 -5.35
C LYS A 146 -2.35 18.26 -5.40
N LEU A 147 -2.97 17.42 -6.23
CA LEU A 147 -2.73 15.98 -6.24
C LEU A 147 -1.66 15.61 -7.26
N SER A 148 -0.71 14.79 -6.85
CA SER A 148 0.28 14.12 -7.69
C SER A 148 0.13 12.62 -7.55
N TRP A 149 0.04 11.89 -8.66
CA TRP A 149 -0.09 10.44 -8.64
C TRP A 149 1.22 9.78 -8.22
N LEU A 150 1.17 8.91 -7.21
CA LEU A 150 2.27 8.02 -6.82
C LEU A 150 2.07 6.62 -7.38
N PHE A 151 0.82 6.19 -7.45
CA PHE A 151 0.45 4.87 -7.92
C PHE A 151 -0.97 4.90 -8.47
N PHE A 152 -1.22 4.09 -9.50
CA PHE A 152 -2.55 3.83 -10.04
C PHE A 152 -2.55 2.53 -10.85
N GLN A 153 -3.62 1.77 -10.74
CA GLN A 153 -3.85 0.59 -11.57
C GLN A 153 -5.33 0.27 -11.69
N VAL A 154 -5.71 -0.51 -12.71
CA VAL A 154 -7.02 -1.15 -12.79
C VAL A 154 -6.95 -2.47 -12.06
N ILE A 155 -7.96 -2.76 -11.24
CA ILE A 155 -8.21 -4.06 -10.64
C ILE A 155 -9.54 -4.61 -11.12
N HIS A 156 -9.63 -5.95 -11.22
CA HIS A 156 -10.82 -6.64 -11.69
C HIS A 156 -11.50 -7.33 -10.51
N THR A 157 -12.55 -6.73 -9.98
CA THR A 157 -13.33 -7.26 -8.86
C THR A 157 -14.57 -8.02 -9.36
N PRO A 158 -15.22 -8.82 -8.52
CA PRO A 158 -16.52 -9.43 -8.85
C PRO A 158 -17.59 -8.39 -9.22
N ALA A 159 -17.47 -7.17 -8.73
CA ALA A 159 -18.39 -6.05 -9.01
C ALA A 159 -18.02 -5.25 -10.27
N GLY A 160 -16.97 -5.67 -11.00
CA GLY A 160 -16.48 -4.99 -12.19
C GLY A 160 -15.09 -4.40 -12.01
N ARG A 161 -14.70 -3.56 -12.96
CA ARG A 161 -13.39 -2.87 -12.92
C ARG A 161 -13.42 -1.74 -11.90
N ALA A 162 -12.32 -1.62 -11.16
CA ALA A 162 -12.07 -0.49 -10.29
C ALA A 162 -10.71 0.13 -10.60
N ILE A 163 -10.53 1.41 -10.30
CA ILE A 163 -9.25 2.12 -10.38
C ILE A 163 -8.79 2.37 -8.95
N GLU A 164 -7.72 1.70 -8.53
CA GLU A 164 -7.07 1.98 -7.27
C GLU A 164 -5.92 2.97 -7.45
N THR A 165 -5.77 3.88 -6.49
CA THR A 165 -4.81 4.98 -6.60
C THR A 165 -4.18 5.32 -5.27
N ILE A 166 -2.95 5.84 -5.33
CA ILE A 166 -2.35 6.63 -4.25
C ILE A 166 -1.91 7.96 -4.83
N CYS A 167 -2.42 9.04 -4.26
CA CYS A 167 -2.00 10.40 -4.56
C CYS A 167 -1.19 10.97 -3.40
N LYS A 168 -0.29 11.88 -3.71
CA LYS A 168 0.29 12.78 -2.73
C LYS A 168 -0.38 14.14 -2.85
N ASN A 169 -0.80 14.72 -1.75
CA ASN A 169 -1.18 16.10 -1.70
C ASN A 169 0.10 16.96 -1.55
N ASP A 170 0.45 17.73 -2.57
CA ASP A 170 1.68 18.53 -2.60
C ASP A 170 1.66 19.69 -1.60
N ILE A 171 0.50 20.03 -1.03
CA ILE A 171 0.35 21.12 -0.06
C ILE A 171 0.81 20.68 1.33
N ASP A 172 0.38 19.52 1.82
CA ASP A 172 0.68 19.01 3.16
C ASP A 172 1.53 17.72 3.17
N GLY A 173 1.83 17.19 1.99
CA GLY A 173 2.67 16.00 1.80
C GLY A 173 1.99 14.68 2.14
N LYS A 174 0.71 14.69 2.54
CA LYS A 174 -0.03 13.47 2.88
C LYS A 174 -0.31 12.63 1.66
N GLN A 175 -0.32 11.32 1.85
CA GLN A 175 -0.71 10.36 0.84
C GLN A 175 -2.18 9.97 1.04
N ILE A 176 -2.91 9.98 -0.05
CA ILE A 176 -4.33 9.70 -0.09
C ILE A 176 -4.54 8.47 -0.95
N GLU A 177 -5.00 7.41 -0.33
CA GLU A 177 -5.41 6.19 -1.00
C GLU A 177 -6.89 6.27 -1.35
N THR A 178 -7.25 5.84 -2.55
CA THR A 178 -8.63 5.90 -3.05
C THR A 178 -8.88 4.81 -4.07
N VAL A 179 -10.03 4.16 -3.95
CA VAL A 179 -10.56 3.25 -4.96
C VAL A 179 -11.78 3.91 -5.62
N PHE A 180 -11.83 3.85 -6.95
CA PHE A 180 -12.94 4.35 -7.74
C PHE A 180 -13.65 3.19 -8.45
N PHE A 181 -14.97 3.22 -8.43
CA PHE A 181 -15.84 2.36 -9.23
C PHE A 181 -16.67 3.18 -10.20
N GLU A 182 -17.02 2.60 -11.33
CA GLU A 182 -17.93 3.22 -12.27
C GLU A 182 -19.39 3.05 -11.84
N GLU A 183 -20.13 4.16 -11.77
CA GLU A 183 -21.54 4.20 -11.48
C GLU A 183 -22.21 5.19 -12.45
N GLU A 184 -23.18 4.71 -13.25
CA GLU A 184 -23.90 5.54 -14.23
C GLU A 184 -22.99 6.31 -15.21
N GLY A 185 -21.86 5.70 -15.61
CA GLY A 185 -20.86 6.30 -16.51
C GLY A 185 -19.92 7.30 -15.86
N GLU A 186 -19.95 7.45 -14.54
CA GLU A 186 -19.05 8.30 -13.76
C GLU A 186 -18.23 7.48 -12.77
N TRP A 187 -16.95 7.84 -12.59
CA TRP A 187 -16.10 7.22 -11.59
C TRP A 187 -16.34 7.85 -10.22
N LYS A 188 -16.78 7.04 -9.26
CA LYS A 188 -17.15 7.43 -7.90
C LYS A 188 -16.19 6.83 -6.88
N ILE A 189 -15.96 7.53 -5.78
CA ILE A 189 -15.11 7.13 -4.68
C ILE A 189 -15.80 6.07 -3.83
N ASP A 190 -15.12 4.93 -3.56
CA ASP A 190 -15.53 4.03 -2.49
C ASP A 190 -15.24 4.70 -1.14
N TRP A 191 -16.30 5.22 -0.52
CA TRP A 191 -16.20 5.96 0.72
C TRP A 191 -15.70 5.10 1.89
N HIS A 192 -16.06 3.83 1.92
CA HIS A 192 -15.64 2.92 2.97
C HIS A 192 -14.14 2.58 2.90
N ASP A 193 -13.63 2.33 1.71
CA ASP A 193 -12.19 2.15 1.50
C ASP A 193 -11.42 3.43 1.81
N PHE A 194 -11.92 4.57 1.32
CA PHE A 194 -11.29 5.87 1.50
C PHE A 194 -11.17 6.28 2.98
N THR A 195 -12.25 6.13 3.77
CA THR A 195 -12.29 6.58 5.18
C THR A 195 -11.85 5.51 6.14
N ARG A 196 -11.99 4.22 5.76
CA ARG A 196 -11.82 3.07 6.66
C ARG A 196 -12.69 3.18 7.91
N ALA A 197 -13.81 3.91 7.80
CA ALA A 197 -14.72 4.14 8.90
C ALA A 197 -15.28 2.81 9.41
N GLY A 198 -15.19 2.63 10.72
CA GLY A 198 -15.84 1.54 11.44
C GLY A 198 -17.10 2.00 12.18
N SER A 199 -17.70 1.12 12.96
CA SER A 199 -18.85 1.42 13.81
C SER A 199 -18.58 2.54 14.81
N GLU A 200 -17.32 2.70 15.20
CA GLU A 200 -16.75 3.76 16.02
C GLU A 200 -15.24 3.86 15.81
N PRO A 201 -14.55 4.91 16.30
CA PRO A 201 -13.10 4.99 16.22
C PRO A 201 -12.41 3.80 16.91
N TRP A 202 -11.55 3.09 16.20
CA TRP A 202 -10.82 1.94 16.74
C TRP A 202 -10.08 2.20 18.06
N PRO A 203 -9.39 3.36 18.26
CA PRO A 203 -8.75 3.66 19.55
C PRO A 203 -9.75 3.75 20.71
N GLN A 204 -10.98 4.22 20.45
CA GLN A 204 -12.06 4.28 21.44
C GLN A 204 -12.53 2.86 21.79
N PHE A 205 -12.74 2.00 20.78
CA PHE A 205 -13.11 0.61 20.97
C PHE A 205 -12.04 -0.15 21.79
N VAL A 206 -10.77 -0.06 21.41
CA VAL A 206 -9.66 -0.72 22.10
C VAL A 206 -9.52 -0.23 23.55
N SER A 207 -9.73 1.07 23.80
CA SER A 207 -9.64 1.64 25.14
C SER A 207 -10.79 1.24 26.09
N GLY A 208 -11.81 0.57 25.59
CA GLY A 208 -12.98 0.16 26.37
C GLY A 208 -14.03 1.25 26.58
N ARG A 209 -13.90 2.39 25.91
CA ARG A 209 -14.82 3.53 26.03
C ARG A 209 -16.00 3.47 25.07
N GLY A 210 -15.93 2.61 24.07
CA GLY A 210 -16.94 2.44 23.05
C GLY A 210 -17.90 1.29 23.33
N LYS A 211 -18.59 0.87 22.26
CA LYS A 211 -19.47 -0.30 22.28
C LYS A 211 -18.65 -1.58 22.51
N GLY A 212 -19.31 -2.66 22.93
CA GLY A 212 -18.66 -3.96 23.12
C GLY A 212 -18.39 -4.71 21.82
N GLU A 213 -18.97 -4.27 20.70
CA GLU A 213 -18.85 -4.91 19.39
C GLU A 213 -18.94 -3.89 18.25
N GLY A 214 -18.39 -4.23 17.10
CA GLY A 214 -18.46 -3.37 15.93
C GLY A 214 -17.77 -3.91 14.70
N GLU A 215 -18.06 -3.25 13.59
CA GLU A 215 -17.46 -3.50 12.28
C GLU A 215 -16.28 -2.56 12.06
N PHE A 216 -15.18 -3.10 11.57
CA PHE A 216 -13.94 -2.33 11.40
C PHE A 216 -13.17 -2.76 10.14
N ARG A 217 -12.46 -1.78 9.55
CA ARG A 217 -11.48 -1.96 8.48
C ARG A 217 -10.10 -1.67 9.03
N LEU A 218 -9.31 -2.74 9.23
CA LEU A 218 -8.07 -2.69 10.00
C LEU A 218 -6.92 -3.34 9.24
N LEU A 219 -5.72 -2.97 9.62
CA LEU A 219 -4.50 -3.71 9.32
C LEU A 219 -4.32 -4.81 10.36
N ALA A 220 -3.85 -5.97 9.94
CA ALA A 220 -3.55 -7.09 10.82
C ALA A 220 -2.13 -7.59 10.61
N ARG A 221 -1.41 -7.85 11.71
CA ARG A 221 -0.10 -8.49 11.70
C ARG A 221 -0.16 -9.81 12.46
N GLU A 222 0.45 -10.86 11.93
CA GLU A 222 0.67 -12.10 12.67
C GLU A 222 1.78 -11.88 13.71
N ARG A 223 1.50 -12.24 14.96
CA ARG A 223 2.49 -12.26 16.03
C ARG A 223 3.10 -13.65 16.13
N ILE A 224 4.37 -13.76 15.79
CA ILE A 224 5.12 -15.02 15.90
C ILE A 224 5.79 -15.07 17.27
N GLY A 225 5.52 -16.12 18.04
CA GLY A 225 6.13 -16.33 19.36
C GLY A 225 7.61 -16.73 19.28
N ALA A 226 8.29 -16.76 20.41
CA ALA A 226 9.69 -17.16 20.49
C ALA A 226 9.95 -18.60 19.99
N ASN A 227 8.94 -19.48 20.06
CA ASN A 227 9.00 -20.86 19.59
C ASN A 227 8.55 -21.03 18.11
N GLY A 228 8.38 -19.93 17.37
CA GLY A 228 7.85 -19.92 16.01
C GLY A 228 6.35 -19.71 15.94
N ARG A 229 5.77 -20.06 14.79
CA ARG A 229 4.32 -19.99 14.55
C ARG A 229 3.60 -21.08 15.35
N ASP A 230 2.49 -20.71 15.98
CA ASP A 230 1.58 -21.66 16.62
C ASP A 230 0.93 -22.53 15.53
N PRO A 231 0.99 -23.88 15.61
CA PRO A 231 0.46 -24.77 14.58
C PRO A 231 -1.08 -24.78 14.54
N GLU A 232 -1.74 -24.44 15.64
CA GLU A 232 -3.18 -24.49 15.79
C GLU A 232 -3.85 -23.14 15.56
N PHE A 233 -3.18 -22.04 15.98
CA PHE A 233 -3.76 -20.70 15.95
C PHE A 233 -2.89 -19.71 15.18
N ILE A 234 -3.57 -18.72 14.59
CA ILE A 234 -2.96 -17.48 14.11
C ILE A 234 -3.12 -16.45 15.23
N SER A 235 -2.03 -15.95 15.76
CA SER A 235 -2.05 -14.86 16.73
C SER A 235 -1.98 -13.52 15.99
N LEU A 236 -3.04 -12.72 16.04
CA LEU A 236 -3.17 -11.45 15.32
C LEU A 236 -3.13 -10.27 16.27
N VAL A 237 -2.52 -9.19 15.82
CA VAL A 237 -2.70 -7.84 16.39
C VAL A 237 -3.30 -6.96 15.31
N LEU A 238 -4.40 -6.29 15.64
CA LEU A 238 -5.12 -5.39 14.73
C LEU A 238 -4.72 -3.94 14.97
N TYR A 239 -4.66 -3.15 13.90
CA TYR A 239 -4.22 -1.77 13.92
C TYR A 239 -5.10 -0.89 13.03
N THR A 240 -5.21 0.39 13.35
CA THR A 240 -5.72 1.39 12.41
C THR A 240 -4.59 1.82 11.47
N ALA A 241 -4.87 1.92 10.19
CA ALA A 241 -3.98 2.64 9.26
C ALA A 241 -3.97 4.13 9.63
N LYS A 242 -2.78 4.75 9.65
CA LYS A 242 -2.65 6.18 9.98
C LYS A 242 -3.10 7.04 8.79
N PRO A 243 -4.09 7.93 8.97
CA PRO A 243 -4.56 8.79 7.88
C PRO A 243 -3.42 9.63 7.27
N GLY A 244 -3.32 9.61 5.94
CA GLY A 244 -2.27 10.32 5.20
C GLY A 244 -0.89 9.66 5.21
N HIS A 245 -0.73 8.51 5.85
CA HIS A 245 0.55 7.79 5.97
C HIS A 245 0.30 6.28 5.84
N PRO A 246 0.01 5.75 4.63
CA PRO A 246 -0.37 4.35 4.42
C PRO A 246 0.65 3.35 4.96
N GLY A 247 1.95 3.69 4.95
CA GLY A 247 3.01 2.84 5.53
C GLY A 247 3.08 2.83 7.07
N GLU A 248 2.14 3.47 7.77
CA GLU A 248 2.12 3.54 9.23
C GLU A 248 0.84 2.94 9.81
N ALA A 249 1.00 2.14 10.87
CA ALA A 249 -0.09 1.54 11.63
C ALA A 249 -0.05 2.02 13.09
N VAL A 250 -1.22 2.32 13.66
CA VAL A 250 -1.36 2.86 15.02
C VAL A 250 -2.45 2.14 15.81
N SER A 251 -2.48 2.35 17.12
CA SER A 251 -3.53 1.83 18.03
C SER A 251 -3.66 0.29 17.97
N PRO A 252 -2.60 -0.45 18.37
CA PRO A 252 -2.65 -1.91 18.39
C PRO A 252 -3.73 -2.44 19.34
N SER A 253 -4.41 -3.52 18.95
CA SER A 253 -5.23 -4.33 19.85
C SER A 253 -4.36 -5.19 20.77
N PRO A 254 -4.92 -5.77 21.83
CA PRO A 254 -4.42 -7.02 22.39
C PRO A 254 -4.36 -8.12 21.35
N GLU A 255 -3.64 -9.19 21.65
CA GLU A 255 -3.54 -10.37 20.80
C GLU A 255 -4.90 -11.07 20.66
N ILE A 256 -5.23 -11.44 19.43
CA ILE A 256 -6.45 -12.18 19.08
C ILE A 256 -6.02 -13.50 18.45
N ARG A 257 -6.58 -14.61 18.92
CA ARG A 257 -6.28 -15.94 18.40
C ARG A 257 -7.39 -16.41 17.47
N VAL A 258 -7.01 -16.81 16.26
CA VAL A 258 -7.91 -17.36 15.25
C VAL A 258 -7.47 -18.79 14.92
N LEU A 259 -8.40 -19.75 14.98
CA LEU A 259 -8.11 -21.16 14.68
C LEU A 259 -7.74 -21.31 13.18
N ARG A 260 -6.53 -21.83 12.88
CA ARG A 260 -6.03 -21.97 11.49
C ARG A 260 -6.92 -22.85 10.62
N SER A 261 -7.49 -23.94 11.21
CA SER A 261 -8.36 -24.87 10.50
C SER A 261 -9.75 -24.32 10.22
N SER A 262 -10.14 -23.18 10.78
CA SER A 262 -11.41 -22.52 10.48
C SER A 262 -11.41 -21.93 9.07
N GLU A 263 -12.58 -21.62 8.52
CA GLU A 263 -12.72 -20.91 7.25
C GLU A 263 -12.04 -19.53 7.31
N MET A 264 -12.29 -18.79 8.38
CA MET A 264 -11.65 -17.50 8.67
C MET A 264 -10.12 -17.64 8.72
N GLY A 265 -9.60 -18.64 9.45
CA GLY A 265 -8.15 -18.86 9.55
C GLY A 265 -7.50 -19.12 8.20
N ARG A 266 -8.09 -19.97 7.37
CA ARG A 266 -7.60 -20.25 6.01
C ARG A 266 -7.59 -19.00 5.14
N ALA A 267 -8.66 -18.19 5.16
CA ALA A 267 -8.73 -16.93 4.41
C ALA A 267 -7.66 -15.92 4.85
N ILE A 268 -7.39 -15.83 6.15
CA ILE A 268 -6.33 -14.97 6.69
C ILE A 268 -4.93 -15.47 6.27
N GLU A 269 -4.68 -16.79 6.31
CA GLU A 269 -3.41 -17.38 5.85
C GLU A 269 -3.18 -17.12 4.36
N GLU A 270 -4.21 -17.26 3.53
CA GLU A 270 -4.13 -16.95 2.10
C GLU A 270 -3.81 -15.48 1.86
N ALA A 271 -4.42 -14.57 2.63
CA ALA A 271 -4.12 -13.15 2.56
C ALA A 271 -2.65 -12.85 2.93
N PHE A 272 -2.10 -13.46 3.98
CA PHE A 272 -0.67 -13.33 4.31
C PHE A 272 0.23 -13.94 3.22
N ALA A 273 -0.14 -15.08 2.65
CA ALA A 273 0.62 -15.70 1.57
C ALA A 273 0.63 -14.84 0.28
N SER A 274 -0.47 -14.17 -0.01
CA SER A 274 -0.58 -13.20 -1.12
C SER A 274 0.24 -11.95 -0.84
N ARG A 275 0.15 -11.41 0.37
CA ARG A 275 0.92 -10.24 0.81
C ARG A 275 2.44 -10.47 0.75
N ALA A 276 2.90 -11.68 1.09
CA ALA A 276 4.32 -12.06 0.96
C ALA A 276 4.83 -12.04 -0.50
N LYS A 277 3.93 -11.99 -1.48
CA LYS A 277 4.24 -11.81 -2.92
C LYS A 277 3.96 -10.38 -3.40
N ASP A 278 3.75 -9.44 -2.49
CA ASP A 278 3.32 -8.07 -2.78
C ASP A 278 2.01 -7.96 -3.58
N LEU A 279 1.12 -8.91 -3.39
CA LEU A 279 -0.20 -8.95 -4.03
C LEU A 279 -1.31 -8.85 -2.98
N GLY A 280 -2.26 -7.97 -3.24
CA GLY A 280 -3.54 -7.93 -2.55
C GLY A 280 -4.62 -8.71 -3.28
N PRO A 281 -5.83 -8.78 -2.71
CA PRO A 281 -7.01 -9.31 -3.39
C PRO A 281 -7.22 -8.63 -4.76
N PHE A 282 -7.70 -9.40 -5.74
CA PHE A 282 -7.94 -8.92 -7.12
C PHE A 282 -6.70 -8.39 -7.84
N GLY A 283 -5.49 -8.79 -7.41
CA GLY A 283 -4.25 -8.28 -7.96
C GLY A 283 -3.90 -6.86 -7.51
N SER A 284 -4.51 -6.38 -6.43
CA SER A 284 -4.25 -5.05 -5.84
C SER A 284 -2.77 -4.86 -5.54
N GLY A 285 -2.18 -3.78 -6.05
CA GLY A 285 -0.80 -3.39 -5.81
C GLY A 285 -0.65 -2.32 -4.73
N VAL A 286 -1.74 -1.71 -4.29
CA VAL A 286 -1.76 -0.71 -3.21
C VAL A 286 -1.20 -1.28 -1.91
N VAL A 287 -1.37 -2.59 -1.69
CA VAL A 287 -0.84 -3.27 -0.49
C VAL A 287 0.67 -3.11 -0.29
N LYS A 288 1.44 -2.78 -1.33
CA LYS A 288 2.89 -2.48 -1.24
C LYS A 288 3.19 -1.24 -0.42
N TYR A 289 2.21 -0.37 -0.25
CA TYR A 289 2.30 0.84 0.54
C TYR A 289 1.87 0.64 1.98
N ASP A 290 1.26 -0.49 2.31
CA ASP A 290 0.94 -0.86 3.70
C ASP A 290 2.22 -1.20 4.47
N PRO A 291 2.20 -1.12 5.82
CA PRO A 291 3.34 -1.54 6.62
C PRO A 291 3.73 -2.99 6.33
N ASP A 292 5.02 -3.28 6.43
CA ASP A 292 5.55 -4.62 6.16
C ASP A 292 4.83 -5.70 6.97
N GLU A 293 4.60 -6.84 6.30
CA GLU A 293 3.96 -8.03 6.91
C GLU A 293 2.53 -7.80 7.43
N MET A 294 1.87 -6.71 7.02
CA MET A 294 0.46 -6.49 7.36
C MET A 294 -0.47 -6.81 6.19
N ILE A 295 -1.65 -7.29 6.54
CA ILE A 295 -2.77 -7.53 5.62
C ILE A 295 -3.94 -6.62 6.00
N ARG A 296 -4.85 -6.40 5.06
CA ARG A 296 -6.08 -5.64 5.24
C ARG A 296 -7.21 -6.59 5.62
N LEU A 297 -7.94 -6.27 6.66
CA LEU A 297 -9.11 -7.04 7.08
C LEU A 297 -10.33 -6.12 7.24
N HIS A 298 -11.47 -6.61 6.79
CA HIS A 298 -12.79 -6.08 7.10
C HIS A 298 -13.48 -7.10 8.02
N VAL A 299 -13.69 -6.72 9.29
CA VAL A 299 -14.05 -7.66 10.36
C VAL A 299 -15.15 -7.11 11.25
N TRP A 300 -15.93 -8.02 11.83
CA TRP A 300 -16.71 -7.75 13.02
C TRP A 300 -15.92 -8.23 14.23
N VAL A 301 -15.73 -7.35 15.21
CA VAL A 301 -14.93 -7.61 16.42
C VAL A 301 -15.79 -7.41 17.65
N THR A 302 -15.74 -8.35 18.57
CA THR A 302 -16.33 -8.26 19.91
C THR A 302 -15.25 -8.11 20.96
N ARG A 303 -15.54 -7.34 21.98
CA ARG A 303 -14.70 -7.14 23.15
C ARG A 303 -15.47 -7.56 24.39
N GLU A 304 -14.99 -8.59 25.07
CA GLU A 304 -15.54 -9.12 26.30
C GLU A 304 -14.68 -8.73 27.52
N GLY A 305 -15.32 -8.67 28.69
CA GLY A 305 -14.67 -8.37 29.98
C GLY A 305 -14.42 -6.88 30.19
N GLU A 306 -14.58 -6.45 31.45
CA GLU A 306 -14.32 -5.06 31.85
C GLU A 306 -12.85 -4.85 32.26
N GLU A 307 -12.26 -5.77 32.98
CA GLU A 307 -10.89 -5.69 33.50
C GLU A 307 -9.89 -6.35 32.54
N GLU A 308 -10.08 -7.62 32.21
CA GLU A 308 -9.30 -8.30 31.16
C GLU A 308 -10.07 -8.28 29.84
N ARG A 309 -9.73 -7.37 28.97
CA ARG A 309 -10.39 -7.21 27.69
C ARG A 309 -9.94 -8.29 26.73
N VAL A 310 -10.80 -9.26 26.48
CA VAL A 310 -10.63 -10.28 25.48
C VAL A 310 -11.25 -9.81 24.18
N PHE A 311 -10.48 -9.79 23.11
CA PHE A 311 -10.93 -9.42 21.78
C PHE A 311 -11.11 -10.68 20.95
N LYS A 312 -12.17 -10.70 20.17
CA LYS A 312 -12.51 -11.82 19.28
C LYS A 312 -12.96 -11.29 17.93
N ILE A 313 -12.48 -11.90 16.85
CA ILE A 313 -13.05 -11.71 15.52
C ILE A 313 -14.20 -12.70 15.38
N ASP A 314 -15.43 -12.19 15.34
CA ASP A 314 -16.61 -13.04 15.18
C ASP A 314 -16.90 -13.33 13.72
N GLN A 315 -16.58 -12.37 12.83
CA GLN A 315 -16.77 -12.51 11.40
C GLN A 315 -15.63 -11.83 10.63
N LEU A 316 -15.06 -12.54 9.68
CA LEU A 316 -14.26 -11.98 8.60
C LEU A 316 -15.19 -11.69 7.42
N LYS A 317 -15.41 -10.43 7.08
CA LYS A 317 -16.22 -10.02 5.94
C LYS A 317 -15.42 -10.03 4.65
N ALA A 318 -14.17 -9.54 4.71
CA ALA A 318 -13.26 -9.52 3.56
C ALA A 318 -11.80 -9.37 4.00
N THR A 319 -10.88 -9.69 3.08
CA THR A 319 -9.45 -9.41 3.21
C THR A 319 -9.04 -8.14 2.43
N HIS A 320 -9.96 -7.22 2.29
CA HIS A 320 -9.82 -5.88 1.71
C HIS A 320 -10.77 -4.90 2.39
N TRP A 321 -10.66 -3.60 2.06
CA TRP A 321 -11.52 -2.57 2.66
C TRP A 321 -12.64 -2.08 1.74
N MET A 322 -12.60 -2.44 0.46
CA MET A 322 -13.62 -2.06 -0.52
C MET A 322 -15.01 -2.58 -0.13
N GLU A 323 -16.03 -1.78 -0.39
CA GLU A 323 -17.43 -2.17 -0.26
C GLU A 323 -17.96 -2.61 -1.62
N LEU A 324 -17.73 -3.88 -1.96
CA LEU A 324 -18.17 -4.42 -3.23
C LEU A 324 -19.70 -4.47 -3.27
N PRO A 325 -20.33 -3.97 -4.35
CA PRO A 325 -21.76 -4.15 -4.54
C PRO A 325 -22.10 -5.64 -4.64
N PRO A 326 -23.32 -6.04 -4.25
CA PRO A 326 -23.76 -7.42 -4.43
C PRO A 326 -23.67 -7.80 -5.92
N VAL A 327 -23.16 -8.99 -6.16
CA VAL A 327 -23.16 -9.57 -7.52
C VAL A 327 -24.61 -9.95 -7.83
N GLU A 328 -25.21 -9.34 -8.85
CA GLU A 328 -26.56 -9.67 -9.34
C GLU A 328 -26.61 -11.04 -10.00
#